data_cc7e07da610f5ac1fffd624d6ea14e23
#
_entry.id   cc7e07da610f5ac1fffd624d6ea14e23
#
_cell.length_a   1.000
_cell.length_b   1.000
_cell.length_c   1.000
_cell.angle_alpha   90.00
_cell.angle_beta   90.00
_cell.angle_gamma   90.00
#
_symmetry.space_group_name_H-M   'P 1'
#
loop_
_entity.id
_entity.type
_entity.pdbx_description
1 polymer ?
#
loop_
_entity_poly.entity_id
_entity_poly.type
_entity_poly.pdbx_seq_one_letter_code
_entity_poly.pdbx_strand_id
1 'polypeptide(L)'
;PCNIMSVWAGAGAFSDGKLSLSEEVGGNLVNYLSVDEVRTLIHYADSMYLDFGAPKEVFGLNDKKSDEIAYECSKYNIHLVRCPVRHMGTEYSYEVLKAMYDHLRKISGFTFLERTHADPIINQNGIVTGARLTDKDGNAQDISAHYVVAAPGRGGAEWLAGIAHEHDISTRNNEVDIGVRVEVPNSVMDNLTKHLYEAKMVYYSDTFENKVRTFCMNPGGIVSEEHYNPGFHNTFNQSIAVVNGHSYADEASHTENTNFAMLVSTSFTEPFNQPIEYGRYIAQLGNMLTGGGIMVQR
;
A
#
# COMPACT_ATOMS: atom_id res chain seq x y z
N PRO A 1 -18.04 3.67 -10.82
CA PRO A 1 -16.80 4.19 -10.24
C PRO A 1 -16.16 3.11 -9.40
N CYS A 2 -14.86 2.89 -9.61
CA CYS A 2 -14.10 1.96 -8.79
C CYS A 2 -13.84 2.59 -7.41
N ASN A 3 -14.49 2.09 -6.37
CA ASN A 3 -14.37 2.61 -5.01
C ASN A 3 -13.39 1.79 -4.14
N ILE A 4 -12.51 1.00 -4.75
CA ILE A 4 -11.54 0.14 -4.07
C ILE A 4 -10.71 0.91 -3.02
N MET A 5 -10.45 2.19 -3.28
CA MET A 5 -9.62 3.04 -2.42
C MET A 5 -10.36 3.64 -1.22
N SER A 6 -11.69 3.62 -1.20
CA SER A 6 -12.53 4.35 -0.24
C SER A 6 -13.55 3.51 0.51
N VAL A 7 -13.50 2.18 0.34
CA VAL A 7 -14.34 1.25 1.11
C VAL A 7 -13.69 0.91 2.45
N TRP A 8 -14.46 0.27 3.34
CA TRP A 8 -13.93 -0.31 4.57
C TRP A 8 -12.76 -1.27 4.26
N ALA A 9 -11.71 -1.24 5.05
CA ALA A 9 -10.42 -1.90 4.82
C ALA A 9 -9.62 -1.36 3.62
N GLY A 10 -10.14 -0.41 2.85
CA GLY A 10 -9.43 0.26 1.76
C GLY A 10 -8.90 -0.71 0.70
N ALA A 11 -7.80 -0.33 0.04
CA ALA A 11 -7.15 -1.14 -0.98
C ALA A 11 -6.67 -2.52 -0.48
N GLY A 12 -6.46 -2.70 0.82
CA GLY A 12 -6.07 -3.99 1.41
C GLY A 12 -7.07 -5.10 1.19
N ALA A 13 -8.37 -4.78 1.11
CA ALA A 13 -9.44 -5.76 0.87
C ALA A 13 -9.44 -6.32 -0.57
N PHE A 14 -8.78 -5.63 -1.49
CA PHE A 14 -8.77 -5.98 -2.92
C PHE A 14 -7.36 -6.15 -3.47
N SER A 15 -6.36 -6.25 -2.59
CA SER A 15 -4.99 -6.56 -2.96
C SER A 15 -4.76 -8.06 -3.02
N ASP A 16 -3.54 -8.46 -3.35
CA ASP A 16 -3.11 -9.86 -3.29
C ASP A 16 -2.88 -10.38 -1.86
N GLY A 17 -3.15 -9.58 -0.83
CA GLY A 17 -3.14 -10.02 0.56
C GLY A 17 -1.78 -10.44 1.10
N LYS A 18 -0.74 -9.71 0.79
CA LYS A 18 0.60 -9.96 1.34
C LYS A 18 0.83 -9.20 2.64
N LEU A 19 1.19 -9.90 3.69
CA LEU A 19 1.75 -9.33 4.91
C LEU A 19 3.27 -9.44 4.86
N SER A 20 3.95 -8.31 4.79
CA SER A 20 5.41 -8.22 4.88
C SER A 20 5.81 -8.27 6.35
N LEU A 21 6.55 -9.30 6.75
CA LEU A 21 6.91 -9.55 8.15
C LEU A 21 8.37 -9.12 8.43
N SER A 22 8.71 -7.91 8.03
CA SER A 22 10.04 -7.35 8.19
C SER A 22 9.97 -5.86 8.51
N GLU A 23 10.81 -5.40 9.42
CA GLU A 23 10.97 -3.99 9.77
C GLU A 23 11.64 -3.15 8.66
N GLU A 24 12.24 -3.82 7.67
CA GLU A 24 12.87 -3.16 6.52
C GLU A 24 11.85 -2.81 5.42
N VAL A 25 10.58 -3.22 5.57
CA VAL A 25 9.56 -3.07 4.54
C VAL A 25 8.29 -2.45 5.13
N GLY A 26 7.78 -1.41 4.47
CA GLY A 26 6.45 -0.89 4.76
C GLY A 26 6.41 0.21 5.83
N GLY A 27 7.28 1.17 5.78
CA GLY A 27 7.24 2.34 6.65
C GLY A 27 8.55 2.65 7.35
N ASN A 28 8.52 3.63 8.26
CA ASN A 28 9.71 4.16 8.92
C ASN A 28 9.58 4.12 10.45
N LEU A 29 8.89 3.12 11.00
CA LEU A 29 8.70 3.01 12.46
C LEU A 29 10.01 2.88 13.22
N VAL A 30 11.05 2.30 12.60
CA VAL A 30 12.41 2.21 13.16
C VAL A 30 13.05 3.58 13.42
N ASN A 31 12.53 4.67 12.88
CA ASN A 31 12.95 6.04 13.19
C ASN A 31 12.42 6.52 14.55
N TYR A 32 11.43 5.85 15.13
CA TYR A 32 10.73 6.24 16.36
C TYR A 32 10.80 5.18 17.44
N LEU A 33 10.95 3.90 17.07
CA LEU A 33 10.97 2.75 17.95
C LEU A 33 12.24 1.92 17.68
N SER A 34 12.67 1.14 18.66
CA SER A 34 13.74 0.16 18.45
C SER A 34 13.30 -0.94 17.46
N VAL A 35 14.25 -1.56 16.80
CA VAL A 35 14.00 -2.68 15.86
C VAL A 35 13.21 -3.80 16.54
N ASP A 36 13.52 -4.12 17.80
CA ASP A 36 12.84 -5.19 18.55
C ASP A 36 11.38 -4.83 18.88
N GLU A 37 11.09 -3.56 19.18
CA GLU A 37 9.71 -3.10 19.37
C GLU A 37 8.93 -3.17 18.05
N VAL A 38 9.52 -2.76 16.94
CA VAL A 38 8.87 -2.85 15.61
C VAL A 38 8.60 -4.30 15.24
N ARG A 39 9.54 -5.21 15.44
CA ARG A 39 9.34 -6.66 15.23
C ARG A 39 8.22 -7.21 16.10
N THR A 40 8.16 -6.81 17.35
CA THR A 40 7.09 -7.21 18.28
C THR A 40 5.72 -6.76 17.76
N LEU A 41 5.62 -5.51 17.26
CA LEU A 41 4.38 -4.99 16.68
C LEU A 41 4.00 -5.69 15.38
N ILE A 42 4.96 -6.04 14.53
CA ILE A 42 4.73 -6.82 13.31
C ILE A 42 4.16 -8.19 13.68
N HIS A 43 4.77 -8.90 14.63
CA HIS A 43 4.25 -10.20 15.09
C HIS A 43 2.87 -10.09 15.73
N TYR A 44 2.61 -9.02 16.48
CA TYR A 44 1.28 -8.77 17.03
C TYR A 44 0.24 -8.56 15.92
N ALA A 45 0.55 -7.73 14.92
CA ALA A 45 -0.34 -7.53 13.79
C ALA A 45 -0.57 -8.84 13.00
N ASP A 46 0.47 -9.62 12.75
CA ASP A 46 0.39 -10.92 12.08
C ASP A 46 -0.50 -11.92 12.86
N SER A 47 -0.35 -11.95 14.20
CA SER A 47 -1.20 -12.81 15.05
C SER A 47 -2.69 -12.46 14.94
N MET A 48 -3.02 -11.17 14.82
CA MET A 48 -4.40 -10.75 14.61
C MET A 48 -4.96 -11.30 13.29
N TYR A 49 -4.19 -11.28 12.21
CA TYR A 49 -4.63 -11.86 10.94
C TYR A 49 -4.82 -13.37 11.05
N LEU A 50 -3.94 -14.07 11.76
CA LEU A 50 -4.06 -15.50 12.03
C LEU A 50 -5.32 -15.84 12.83
N ASP A 51 -5.65 -15.04 13.84
CA ASP A 51 -6.85 -15.21 14.68
C ASP A 51 -8.13 -15.07 13.85
N PHE A 52 -8.10 -14.33 12.77
CA PHE A 52 -9.22 -14.16 11.84
C PHE A 52 -9.14 -15.03 10.59
N GLY A 53 -8.24 -16.03 10.56
CA GLY A 53 -8.25 -17.09 9.56
C GLY A 53 -7.23 -16.95 8.43
N ALA A 54 -6.23 -16.09 8.56
CA ALA A 54 -5.15 -16.02 7.60
C ALA A 54 -4.38 -17.37 7.51
N PRO A 55 -3.86 -17.76 6.33
CA PRO A 55 -3.04 -18.94 6.17
C PRO A 55 -1.80 -18.91 7.08
N LYS A 56 -1.42 -20.10 7.63
CA LYS A 56 -0.27 -20.20 8.54
C LYS A 56 1.07 -20.18 7.82
N GLU A 57 1.08 -20.45 6.53
CA GLU A 57 2.30 -20.50 5.73
C GLU A 57 2.96 -19.13 5.60
N VAL A 58 4.29 -19.11 5.71
CA VAL A 58 5.13 -17.93 5.50
C VAL A 58 6.26 -18.31 4.56
N PHE A 59 6.41 -17.54 3.50
CA PHE A 59 7.50 -17.67 2.54
C PHE A 59 8.74 -16.89 3.00
N GLY A 60 9.92 -17.29 2.53
CA GLY A 60 11.16 -16.57 2.80
C GLY A 60 11.79 -16.86 4.16
N LEU A 61 11.35 -17.90 4.86
CA LEU A 61 11.93 -18.34 6.14
C LEU A 61 13.20 -19.20 5.98
N ASN A 62 13.51 -19.68 4.76
CA ASN A 62 14.70 -20.51 4.53
C ASN A 62 15.92 -19.61 4.35
N ASP A 63 16.63 -19.35 5.44
CA ASP A 63 17.79 -18.47 5.47
C ASP A 63 18.91 -18.92 4.50
N LYS A 64 19.21 -20.21 4.42
CA LYS A 64 20.23 -20.71 3.51
C LYS A 64 19.92 -20.40 2.05
N LYS A 65 18.67 -20.62 1.61
CA LYS A 65 18.27 -20.33 0.23
C LYS A 65 18.23 -18.84 -0.04
N SER A 66 17.76 -18.06 0.94
CA SER A 66 17.76 -16.60 0.86
C SER A 66 19.20 -16.05 0.79
N ASP A 67 20.17 -16.66 1.51
CA ASP A 67 21.60 -16.30 1.42
C ASP A 67 22.18 -16.59 0.03
N GLU A 68 21.87 -17.75 -0.54
CA GLU A 68 22.28 -18.11 -1.90
C GLU A 68 21.76 -17.08 -2.92
N ILE A 69 20.48 -16.73 -2.84
CA ILE A 69 19.86 -15.73 -3.72
C ILE A 69 20.50 -14.36 -3.51
N ALA A 70 20.69 -13.92 -2.26
CA ALA A 70 21.34 -12.65 -1.94
C ALA A 70 22.76 -12.57 -2.49
N TYR A 71 23.51 -13.67 -2.40
CA TYR A 71 24.86 -13.77 -2.98
C TYR A 71 24.84 -13.64 -4.50
N GLU A 72 23.92 -14.33 -5.18
CA GLU A 72 23.78 -14.18 -6.64
C GLU A 72 23.40 -12.73 -7.03
N CYS A 73 22.46 -12.11 -6.33
CA CYS A 73 22.08 -10.72 -6.55
C CYS A 73 23.28 -9.76 -6.38
N SER A 74 24.13 -9.98 -5.37
CA SER A 74 25.27 -9.11 -5.08
C SER A 74 26.29 -9.03 -6.20
N LYS A 75 26.39 -10.07 -7.05
CA LYS A 75 27.26 -10.07 -8.24
C LYS A 75 26.89 -9.00 -9.27
N TYR A 76 25.67 -8.50 -9.19
CA TYR A 76 25.10 -7.50 -10.10
C TYR A 76 24.79 -6.17 -9.38
N ASN A 77 25.39 -5.94 -8.20
CA ASN A 77 25.12 -4.78 -7.34
C ASN A 77 23.62 -4.66 -6.94
N ILE A 78 22.92 -5.79 -6.89
CA ILE A 78 21.54 -5.86 -6.43
C ILE A 78 21.53 -6.30 -4.98
N HIS A 79 20.83 -5.55 -4.12
CA HIS A 79 20.60 -5.90 -2.73
C HIS A 79 19.26 -6.61 -2.58
N LEU A 80 19.27 -7.82 -2.02
CA LEU A 80 18.05 -8.53 -1.64
C LEU A 80 17.65 -8.13 -0.23
N VAL A 81 16.49 -7.49 -0.08
CA VAL A 81 15.88 -7.20 1.23
C VAL A 81 15.19 -8.46 1.74
N ARG A 82 15.57 -8.89 2.94
CA ARG A 82 14.95 -10.06 3.55
C ARG A 82 13.60 -9.70 4.13
N CYS A 83 12.57 -10.27 3.55
CA CYS A 83 11.21 -10.01 3.93
C CYS A 83 10.39 -11.30 3.89
N PRO A 84 10.23 -11.99 5.02
CA PRO A 84 9.25 -13.06 5.11
C PRO A 84 7.86 -12.53 4.78
N VAL A 85 7.09 -13.32 4.01
CA VAL A 85 5.77 -12.91 3.51
C VAL A 85 4.74 -13.97 3.86
N ARG A 86 3.65 -13.55 4.51
CA ARG A 86 2.42 -14.32 4.59
C ARG A 86 1.53 -13.90 3.42
N HIS A 87 1.20 -14.85 2.56
CA HIS A 87 0.35 -14.64 1.41
C HIS A 87 -1.06 -15.16 1.66
N MET A 88 -2.05 -14.30 1.56
CA MET A 88 -3.45 -14.67 1.72
C MET A 88 -4.18 -14.81 0.37
N GLY A 89 -3.64 -14.22 -0.69
CA GLY A 89 -4.38 -14.11 -1.94
C GLY A 89 -5.54 -13.11 -1.85
N THR A 90 -6.09 -12.79 -2.99
CA THR A 90 -7.23 -11.83 -3.06
C THR A 90 -8.47 -12.39 -2.36
N GLU A 91 -8.70 -13.69 -2.47
CA GLU A 91 -9.86 -14.38 -1.91
C GLU A 91 -9.84 -14.43 -0.36
N TYR A 92 -8.73 -14.87 0.24
CA TYR A 92 -8.64 -14.96 1.71
C TYR A 92 -8.49 -13.59 2.37
N SER A 93 -7.90 -12.61 1.70
CA SER A 93 -7.87 -11.22 2.19
C SER A 93 -9.26 -10.71 2.49
N TYR A 94 -10.19 -10.91 1.58
CA TYR A 94 -11.58 -10.52 1.76
C TYR A 94 -12.22 -11.23 2.96
N GLU A 95 -12.05 -12.54 3.07
CA GLU A 95 -12.66 -13.35 4.14
C GLU A 95 -12.13 -12.96 5.53
N VAL A 96 -10.81 -12.77 5.65
CA VAL A 96 -10.16 -12.35 6.90
C VAL A 96 -10.65 -10.96 7.33
N LEU A 97 -10.64 -9.99 6.41
CA LEU A 97 -11.08 -8.63 6.71
C LEU A 97 -12.58 -8.58 7.01
N LYS A 98 -13.38 -9.39 6.33
CA LYS A 98 -14.81 -9.55 6.66
C LYS A 98 -15.02 -10.13 8.06
N ALA A 99 -14.22 -11.13 8.45
CA ALA A 99 -14.30 -11.70 9.80
C ALA A 99 -13.93 -10.66 10.88
N MET A 100 -12.90 -9.82 10.63
CA MET A 100 -12.55 -8.70 11.50
C MET A 100 -13.72 -7.70 11.61
N TYR A 101 -14.34 -7.33 10.49
CA TYR A 101 -15.50 -6.44 10.46
C TYR A 101 -16.66 -6.99 11.27
N ASP A 102 -17.01 -8.27 11.05
CA ASP A 102 -18.10 -8.93 11.75
C ASP A 102 -17.83 -9.08 13.27
N HIS A 103 -16.55 -9.23 13.65
CA HIS A 103 -16.12 -9.23 15.05
C HIS A 103 -16.30 -7.84 15.69
N LEU A 104 -15.79 -6.79 15.04
CA LEU A 104 -15.89 -5.42 15.57
C LEU A 104 -17.35 -4.99 15.79
N ARG A 105 -18.25 -5.37 14.89
CA ARG A 105 -19.69 -5.05 15.01
C ARG A 105 -20.37 -5.70 16.23
N LYS A 106 -19.78 -6.74 16.79
CA LYS A 106 -20.30 -7.42 17.98
C LYS A 106 -19.80 -6.83 19.30
N ILE A 107 -18.78 -5.96 19.22
CA ILE A 107 -18.20 -5.33 20.42
C ILE A 107 -19.19 -4.30 20.96
N SER A 108 -19.56 -4.41 22.22
CA SER A 108 -20.42 -3.43 22.90
C SER A 108 -19.72 -2.08 22.96
N GLY A 109 -20.45 -1.03 22.57
CA GLY A 109 -19.92 0.34 22.52
C GLY A 109 -19.11 0.70 21.26
N PHE A 110 -18.93 -0.25 20.32
CA PHE A 110 -18.33 0.03 19.03
C PHE A 110 -19.42 0.47 18.03
N THR A 111 -19.18 1.56 17.31
CA THR A 111 -20.11 2.08 16.30
C THR A 111 -19.38 2.34 14.98
N PHE A 112 -19.88 1.75 13.89
CA PHE A 112 -19.51 2.09 12.53
C PHE A 112 -20.41 3.20 12.00
N LEU A 113 -19.80 4.25 11.46
CA LEU A 113 -20.49 5.35 10.79
C LEU A 113 -20.08 5.34 9.31
N GLU A 114 -20.87 4.66 8.50
CA GLU A 114 -20.66 4.59 7.06
C GLU A 114 -21.17 5.86 6.37
N ARG A 115 -20.56 6.22 5.22
CA ARG A 115 -20.95 7.41 4.42
C ARG A 115 -20.95 8.71 5.25
N THR A 116 -20.01 8.79 6.18
CA THR A 116 -19.86 9.90 7.10
C THR A 116 -18.46 10.48 6.95
N HIS A 117 -18.38 11.78 6.71
CA HIS A 117 -17.12 12.51 6.72
C HIS A 117 -16.81 12.93 8.16
N ALA A 118 -15.54 12.91 8.55
CA ALA A 118 -15.11 13.31 9.88
C ALA A 118 -13.97 14.32 9.80
N ASP A 119 -14.12 15.46 10.46
CA ASP A 119 -13.07 16.46 10.66
C ASP A 119 -12.70 16.53 12.13
N PRO A 120 -11.40 16.64 12.50
CA PRO A 120 -11.01 16.80 13.89
C PRO A 120 -11.47 18.16 14.41
N ILE A 121 -11.90 18.22 15.67
CA ILE A 121 -12.18 19.46 16.39
C ILE A 121 -10.98 19.78 17.26
N ILE A 122 -10.24 20.82 16.87
CA ILE A 122 -9.06 21.29 17.57
C ILE A 122 -9.38 22.65 18.21
N ASN A 123 -9.16 22.76 19.50
CA ASN A 123 -9.42 24.02 20.22
C ASN A 123 -8.29 25.02 20.00
N GLN A 124 -8.48 26.26 20.52
CA GLN A 124 -7.51 27.36 20.37
C GLN A 124 -6.13 27.08 20.99
N ASN A 125 -6.00 26.05 21.84
CA ASN A 125 -4.72 25.61 22.41
C ASN A 125 -4.07 24.47 21.65
N GLY A 126 -4.57 24.11 20.47
CA GLY A 126 -4.06 22.98 19.68
C GLY A 126 -4.43 21.59 20.22
N ILE A 127 -5.42 21.51 21.11
CA ILE A 127 -5.85 20.22 21.70
C ILE A 127 -7.04 19.69 20.92
N VAL A 128 -6.94 18.43 20.49
CA VAL A 128 -8.06 17.70 19.88
C VAL A 128 -9.10 17.38 20.96
N THR A 129 -10.35 17.75 20.72
CA THR A 129 -11.46 17.57 21.67
C THR A 129 -12.55 16.62 21.15
N GLY A 130 -12.47 16.24 19.88
CA GLY A 130 -13.45 15.38 19.25
C GLY A 130 -13.40 15.43 17.74
N ALA A 131 -14.50 15.09 17.10
CA ALA A 131 -14.66 15.16 15.66
C ALA A 131 -16.04 15.69 15.29
N ARG A 132 -16.10 16.51 14.24
CA ARG A 132 -17.33 16.88 13.54
C ARG A 132 -17.62 15.83 12.48
N LEU A 133 -18.77 15.23 12.56
CA LEU A 133 -19.26 14.23 11.63
C LEU A 133 -20.29 14.86 10.70
N THR A 134 -20.13 14.64 9.41
CA THR A 134 -21.10 15.11 8.41
C THR A 134 -21.58 13.90 7.61
N ASP A 135 -22.87 13.61 7.66
CA ASP A 135 -23.46 12.52 6.92
C ASP A 135 -23.64 12.85 5.42
N LYS A 136 -24.09 11.85 4.64
CA LYS A 136 -24.33 11.99 3.20
C LYS A 136 -25.39 13.05 2.83
N ASP A 137 -26.27 13.42 3.78
CA ASP A 137 -27.36 14.38 3.59
C ASP A 137 -26.94 15.79 4.05
N GLY A 138 -25.69 15.94 4.54
CA GLY A 138 -25.13 17.22 5.00
C GLY A 138 -25.45 17.55 6.44
N ASN A 139 -26.06 16.65 7.22
CA ASN A 139 -26.31 16.90 8.63
C ASN A 139 -24.99 16.76 9.40
N ALA A 140 -24.67 17.75 10.20
CA ALA A 140 -23.45 17.79 10.99
C ALA A 140 -23.74 17.52 12.48
N GLN A 141 -22.88 16.73 13.11
CA GLN A 141 -22.89 16.42 14.54
C GLN A 141 -21.48 16.44 15.10
N ASP A 142 -21.29 17.08 16.26
CA ASP A 142 -20.03 17.06 16.98
C ASP A 142 -20.03 15.92 18.01
N ILE A 143 -18.98 15.11 18.00
CA ILE A 143 -18.74 14.03 18.97
C ILE A 143 -17.50 14.38 19.77
N SER A 144 -17.62 14.39 21.10
CA SER A 144 -16.46 14.54 21.99
C SER A 144 -15.66 13.24 22.06
N ALA A 145 -14.34 13.34 21.98
CA ALA A 145 -13.43 12.21 22.11
C ALA A 145 -12.13 12.63 22.80
N HIS A 146 -11.56 11.72 23.59
CA HIS A 146 -10.24 11.91 24.18
C HIS A 146 -9.12 11.72 23.16
N TYR A 147 -9.32 10.88 22.17
CA TYR A 147 -8.37 10.59 21.11
C TYR A 147 -9.09 10.54 19.76
N VAL A 148 -8.47 11.09 18.74
CA VAL A 148 -8.90 10.98 17.35
C VAL A 148 -7.76 10.40 16.54
N VAL A 149 -7.98 9.26 15.89
CA VAL A 149 -7.00 8.60 15.03
C VAL A 149 -7.37 8.87 13.59
N ALA A 150 -6.54 9.63 12.87
CA ALA A 150 -6.70 9.89 11.44
C ALA A 150 -5.98 8.81 10.63
N ALA A 151 -6.74 7.96 9.95
CA ALA A 151 -6.24 6.90 9.09
C ALA A 151 -6.96 6.88 7.73
N PRO A 152 -6.92 7.98 6.95
CA PRO A 152 -7.79 8.20 5.80
C PRO A 152 -7.38 7.40 4.56
N GLY A 153 -6.22 6.75 4.56
CA GLY A 153 -5.66 6.08 3.40
C GLY A 153 -5.33 7.05 2.25
N ARG A 154 -5.11 6.51 1.06
CA ARG A 154 -4.73 7.31 -0.12
C ARG A 154 -5.83 8.30 -0.55
N GLY A 155 -7.09 7.89 -0.43
CA GLY A 155 -8.23 8.71 -0.79
C GLY A 155 -8.38 10.00 0.05
N GLY A 156 -7.84 10.02 1.28
CA GLY A 156 -7.88 11.16 2.18
C GLY A 156 -6.55 11.89 2.35
N ALA A 157 -5.58 11.66 1.47
CA ALA A 157 -4.25 12.28 1.57
C ALA A 157 -4.31 13.82 1.52
N GLU A 158 -5.14 14.38 0.63
CA GLU A 158 -5.33 15.83 0.51
C GLU A 158 -6.06 16.41 1.73
N TRP A 159 -7.05 15.70 2.24
CA TRP A 159 -7.75 16.08 3.49
C TRP A 159 -6.76 16.15 4.66
N LEU A 160 -5.90 15.14 4.83
CA LEU A 160 -4.91 15.13 5.90
C LEU A 160 -3.86 16.24 5.73
N ALA A 161 -3.42 16.51 4.49
CA ALA A 161 -2.53 17.63 4.19
C ALA A 161 -3.16 18.98 4.49
N GLY A 162 -4.47 19.14 4.20
CA GLY A 162 -5.25 20.32 4.53
C GLY A 162 -5.31 20.58 6.03
N ILE A 163 -5.58 19.53 6.84
CA ILE A 163 -5.57 19.63 8.31
C ILE A 163 -4.19 20.04 8.82
N ALA A 164 -3.13 19.43 8.29
CA ALA A 164 -1.76 19.78 8.68
C ALA A 164 -1.45 21.25 8.40
N HIS A 165 -1.84 21.74 7.23
CA HIS A 165 -1.67 23.16 6.86
C HIS A 165 -2.50 24.11 7.73
N GLU A 166 -3.77 23.79 7.97
CA GLU A 166 -4.69 24.63 8.78
C GLU A 166 -4.20 24.80 10.22
N HIS A 167 -3.52 23.79 10.74
CA HIS A 167 -3.06 23.77 12.13
C HIS A 167 -1.55 23.91 12.29
N ASP A 168 -0.84 24.41 11.28
CA ASP A 168 0.62 24.62 11.29
C ASP A 168 1.42 23.37 11.70
N ILE A 169 0.93 22.18 11.34
CA ILE A 169 1.63 20.92 11.59
C ILE A 169 2.72 20.74 10.54
N SER A 170 3.96 20.64 10.97
CA SER A 170 5.10 20.42 10.09
C SER A 170 5.01 19.09 9.37
N THR A 171 5.14 19.12 8.05
CA THR A 171 5.14 17.93 7.19
C THR A 171 6.44 17.82 6.39
N ARG A 172 6.75 16.62 5.94
CA ARG A 172 7.86 16.34 5.02
C ARG A 172 7.33 15.60 3.80
N ASN A 173 7.88 15.91 2.64
CA ASN A 173 7.60 15.15 1.43
C ASN A 173 8.26 13.78 1.51
N ASN A 174 7.49 12.74 1.18
CA ASN A 174 8.03 11.41 0.94
C ASN A 174 8.44 11.27 -0.53
N GLU A 175 9.24 10.24 -0.80
CA GLU A 175 9.53 9.82 -2.17
C GLU A 175 8.26 9.39 -2.89
N VAL A 176 8.22 9.60 -4.20
CA VAL A 176 7.22 9.04 -5.11
C VAL A 176 7.89 7.98 -5.97
N ASP A 177 7.27 6.83 -6.06
CA ASP A 177 7.71 5.75 -6.91
C ASP A 177 7.01 5.82 -8.27
N ILE A 178 7.78 5.93 -9.32
CA ILE A 178 7.32 5.87 -10.71
C ILE A 178 7.93 4.65 -11.38
N GLY A 179 7.13 3.90 -12.14
CA GLY A 179 7.67 2.72 -12.78
C GLY A 179 6.69 2.02 -13.72
N VAL A 180 7.05 0.80 -14.05
CA VAL A 180 6.31 -0.06 -14.97
C VAL A 180 6.01 -1.39 -14.28
N ARG A 181 4.94 -2.05 -14.71
CA ARG A 181 4.70 -3.45 -14.35
C ARG A 181 5.17 -4.35 -15.47
N VAL A 182 5.96 -5.33 -15.10
CA VAL A 182 6.53 -6.35 -15.99
C VAL A 182 5.77 -7.65 -15.79
N GLU A 183 5.48 -8.35 -16.86
CA GLU A 183 4.89 -9.68 -16.85
C GLU A 183 5.77 -10.63 -17.66
N VAL A 184 6.12 -11.77 -17.08
CA VAL A 184 6.98 -12.80 -17.67
C VAL A 184 6.42 -14.19 -17.36
N PRO A 185 6.76 -15.22 -18.16
CA PRO A 185 6.41 -16.61 -17.81
C PRO A 185 6.93 -17.00 -16.42
N ASN A 186 6.16 -17.78 -15.66
CA ASN A 186 6.53 -18.25 -14.32
C ASN A 186 7.93 -18.87 -14.29
N SER A 187 8.30 -19.63 -15.31
CA SER A 187 9.59 -20.30 -15.41
C SER A 187 10.81 -19.36 -15.34
N VAL A 188 10.63 -18.08 -15.67
CA VAL A 188 11.69 -17.05 -15.56
C VAL A 188 11.96 -16.69 -14.11
N MET A 189 10.92 -16.69 -13.28
CA MET A 189 10.97 -16.22 -11.89
C MET A 189 10.95 -17.35 -10.84
N ASP A 190 10.72 -18.59 -11.24
CA ASP A 190 10.57 -19.77 -10.38
C ASP A 190 11.68 -19.93 -9.34
N ASN A 191 12.92 -19.66 -9.71
CA ASN A 191 14.07 -19.76 -8.81
C ASN A 191 13.99 -18.78 -7.62
N LEU A 192 13.23 -17.71 -7.76
CA LEU A 192 12.99 -16.70 -6.72
C LEU A 192 11.67 -16.95 -6.00
N THR A 193 10.59 -17.07 -6.76
CA THR A 193 9.22 -17.05 -6.24
C THR A 193 8.85 -18.28 -5.43
N LYS A 194 9.40 -19.47 -5.79
CA LYS A 194 9.20 -20.71 -5.01
C LYS A 194 9.78 -20.65 -3.58
N HIS A 195 10.73 -19.73 -3.33
CA HIS A 195 11.38 -19.63 -2.02
C HIS A 195 11.00 -18.35 -1.26
N LEU A 196 10.87 -17.24 -1.99
CA LEU A 196 10.64 -15.92 -1.40
C LEU A 196 9.21 -15.45 -1.58
N TYR A 197 8.43 -16.08 -2.47
CA TYR A 197 7.18 -15.59 -3.03
C TYR A 197 7.35 -14.23 -3.73
N GLU A 198 7.80 -13.21 -2.99
CA GLU A 198 8.11 -11.88 -3.49
C GLU A 198 9.58 -11.55 -3.23
N ALA A 199 10.38 -11.46 -4.28
CA ALA A 199 11.76 -11.01 -4.16
C ALA A 199 11.82 -9.48 -4.13
N LYS A 200 12.15 -8.91 -2.98
CA LYS A 200 12.35 -7.47 -2.80
C LYS A 200 13.81 -7.12 -3.07
N MET A 201 14.06 -6.63 -4.27
CA MET A 201 15.39 -6.30 -4.77
C MET A 201 15.54 -4.78 -4.90
N VAL A 202 16.71 -4.26 -4.53
CA VAL A 202 17.07 -2.86 -4.63
C VAL A 202 18.37 -2.74 -5.41
N TYR A 203 18.39 -1.82 -6.37
CA TYR A 203 19.56 -1.43 -7.16
C TYR A 203 19.65 0.09 -7.19
N TYR A 204 20.86 0.62 -7.13
CA TYR A 204 21.10 2.05 -7.32
C TYR A 204 21.74 2.26 -8.70
N SER A 205 21.15 3.13 -9.51
CA SER A 205 21.64 3.38 -10.88
C SER A 205 22.99 4.10 -10.83
N ASP A 206 23.92 3.65 -11.69
CA ASP A 206 25.28 4.20 -11.71
C ASP A 206 25.33 5.67 -12.17
N THR A 207 24.36 6.11 -12.98
CA THR A 207 24.36 7.44 -13.57
C THR A 207 23.72 8.50 -12.66
N PHE A 208 22.61 8.16 -12.01
CA PHE A 208 21.80 9.12 -11.25
C PHE A 208 21.66 8.75 -9.78
N GLU A 209 22.24 7.64 -9.35
CA GLU A 209 22.11 7.09 -7.99
C GLU A 209 20.64 6.88 -7.55
N ASN A 210 19.73 6.82 -8.52
CA ASN A 210 18.32 6.57 -8.24
C ASN A 210 18.12 5.17 -7.70
N LYS A 211 17.35 5.06 -6.65
CA LYS A 211 16.92 3.79 -6.08
C LYS A 211 15.88 3.15 -7.00
N VAL A 212 16.23 2.00 -7.57
CA VAL A 212 15.34 1.14 -8.34
C VAL A 212 15.00 -0.08 -7.52
N ARG A 213 13.73 -0.46 -7.47
CA ARG A 213 13.31 -1.62 -6.68
C ARG A 213 12.22 -2.44 -7.35
N THR A 214 12.21 -3.74 -7.09
CA THR A 214 11.04 -4.58 -7.37
C THR A 214 9.96 -4.33 -6.34
N PHE A 215 8.70 -4.46 -6.76
CA PHE A 215 7.56 -4.24 -5.88
C PHE A 215 6.38 -5.11 -6.32
N CYS A 216 5.59 -5.58 -5.35
CA CYS A 216 4.34 -6.30 -5.56
C CYS A 216 4.47 -7.41 -6.62
N MET A 217 5.37 -8.37 -6.37
CA MET A 217 5.55 -9.54 -7.22
C MET A 217 4.45 -10.56 -6.96
N ASN A 218 3.84 -11.07 -8.03
CA ASN A 218 2.68 -11.94 -8.01
C ASN A 218 2.93 -13.17 -8.90
N PRO A 219 3.46 -14.26 -8.33
CA PRO A 219 3.59 -15.54 -9.05
C PRO A 219 2.22 -16.09 -9.43
N GLY A 220 2.07 -16.56 -10.66
CA GLY A 220 0.78 -17.06 -11.15
C GLY A 220 -0.33 -16.01 -11.16
N GLY A 221 0.03 -14.73 -11.06
CA GLY A 221 -0.92 -13.65 -10.89
C GLY A 221 -1.41 -13.03 -12.19
N ILE A 222 -2.28 -12.05 -12.05
CA ILE A 222 -2.84 -11.26 -13.14
C ILE A 222 -2.46 -9.79 -13.02
N VAL A 223 -2.32 -9.10 -14.15
CA VAL A 223 -2.21 -7.63 -14.20
C VAL A 223 -3.60 -7.05 -14.35
N SER A 224 -3.95 -6.09 -13.50
CA SER A 224 -5.24 -5.41 -13.52
C SER A 224 -5.07 -3.90 -13.65
N GLU A 225 -6.06 -3.25 -14.22
CA GLU A 225 -6.20 -1.81 -14.26
C GLU A 225 -6.84 -1.32 -12.96
N GLU A 226 -6.23 -0.32 -12.33
CA GLU A 226 -6.75 0.37 -11.15
C GLU A 226 -7.07 1.82 -11.51
N HIS A 227 -8.32 2.23 -11.26
CA HIS A 227 -8.77 3.60 -11.51
C HIS A 227 -8.74 4.42 -10.22
N TYR A 228 -7.97 5.49 -10.25
CA TYR A 228 -7.94 6.50 -9.21
C TYR A 228 -8.79 7.69 -9.65
N ASN A 229 -9.88 7.93 -8.93
CA ASN A 229 -10.71 9.11 -9.10
C ASN A 229 -10.35 10.09 -7.97
N PRO A 230 -9.53 11.11 -8.24
CA PRO A 230 -9.31 12.16 -7.26
C PRO A 230 -10.64 12.86 -6.98
N GLY A 231 -10.90 13.16 -5.69
CA GLY A 231 -12.12 13.83 -5.26
C GLY A 231 -12.35 15.18 -5.94
N PHE A 232 -13.37 15.92 -5.52
CA PHE A 232 -13.88 17.15 -6.14
C PHE A 232 -12.86 18.29 -6.39
N HIS A 233 -11.62 18.16 -5.96
CA HIS A 233 -10.55 19.18 -6.08
C HIS A 233 -9.53 18.90 -7.19
N ASN A 234 -9.81 17.96 -8.11
CA ASN A 234 -8.87 17.65 -9.17
C ASN A 234 -8.87 18.71 -10.27
N THR A 235 -7.73 19.32 -10.52
CA THR A 235 -7.51 20.33 -11.57
C THR A 235 -7.82 19.79 -12.98
N PHE A 236 -7.77 18.46 -13.18
CA PHE A 236 -7.90 17.81 -14.48
C PHE A 236 -9.24 17.09 -14.69
N ASN A 237 -10.05 16.93 -13.68
CA ASN A 237 -11.37 16.30 -13.73
C ASN A 237 -11.42 14.94 -14.47
N GLN A 238 -10.29 14.24 -14.53
CA GLN A 238 -10.14 12.96 -15.24
C GLN A 238 -9.72 11.85 -14.27
N SER A 239 -10.31 10.67 -14.45
CA SER A 239 -9.84 9.45 -13.81
C SER A 239 -8.45 9.09 -14.30
N ILE A 240 -7.57 8.67 -13.39
CA ILE A 240 -6.24 8.18 -13.71
C ILE A 240 -6.28 6.66 -13.67
N ALA A 241 -5.83 6.00 -14.74
CA ALA A 241 -5.66 4.57 -14.80
C ALA A 241 -4.18 4.21 -14.56
N VAL A 242 -3.94 3.33 -13.62
CA VAL A 242 -2.63 2.74 -13.32
C VAL A 242 -2.72 1.22 -13.31
N VAL A 243 -1.59 0.52 -13.32
CA VAL A 243 -1.56 -0.93 -13.27
C VAL A 243 -1.31 -1.42 -11.87
N ASN A 244 -2.01 -2.48 -11.48
CA ASN A 244 -1.77 -3.25 -10.27
C ASN A 244 -1.62 -4.74 -10.60
N GLY A 245 -1.18 -5.55 -9.63
CA GLY A 245 -1.11 -6.99 -9.74
C GLY A 245 -1.87 -7.66 -8.63
N HIS A 246 -2.50 -8.77 -8.97
CA HIS A 246 -3.22 -9.61 -8.03
C HIS A 246 -2.76 -11.04 -8.18
N SER A 247 -2.81 -11.80 -7.10
CA SER A 247 -2.61 -13.25 -7.10
C SER A 247 -3.63 -13.92 -6.20
N TYR A 248 -3.88 -15.16 -6.49
CA TYR A 248 -4.73 -16.03 -5.70
C TYR A 248 -3.86 -16.95 -4.84
N ALA A 249 -4.34 -17.33 -3.67
CA ALA A 249 -3.69 -18.38 -2.88
C ALA A 249 -4.02 -19.77 -3.41
N ASP A 250 -5.18 -19.93 -4.07
CA ASP A 250 -5.57 -21.16 -4.74
C ASP A 250 -4.77 -21.34 -6.04
N GLU A 251 -3.89 -22.37 -6.08
CA GLU A 251 -3.07 -22.69 -7.26
C GLU A 251 -3.89 -22.99 -8.52
N ALA A 252 -5.12 -23.49 -8.38
CA ALA A 252 -6.00 -23.74 -9.52
C ALA A 252 -6.43 -22.46 -10.25
N SER A 253 -6.30 -21.32 -9.60
CA SER A 253 -6.60 -20.00 -10.15
C SER A 253 -5.37 -19.28 -10.69
N HIS A 254 -4.18 -19.90 -10.62
CA HIS A 254 -2.94 -19.31 -11.12
C HIS A 254 -2.89 -19.24 -12.64
N THR A 255 -2.28 -18.18 -13.15
CA THR A 255 -1.89 -18.04 -14.55
C THR A 255 -0.50 -18.66 -14.80
N GLU A 256 -0.08 -18.71 -16.07
CA GLU A 256 1.27 -19.14 -16.44
C GLU A 256 2.32 -18.05 -16.30
N ASN A 257 1.94 -16.86 -15.78
CA ASN A 257 2.81 -15.70 -15.72
C ASN A 257 3.01 -15.20 -14.27
N THR A 258 4.20 -14.68 -14.04
CA THR A 258 4.54 -13.86 -12.86
C THR A 258 4.59 -12.40 -13.29
N ASN A 259 3.98 -11.51 -12.52
CA ASN A 259 4.11 -10.08 -12.75
C ASN A 259 4.69 -9.37 -11.53
N PHE A 260 5.39 -8.26 -11.76
CA PHE A 260 5.97 -7.42 -10.71
C PHE A 260 6.17 -5.99 -11.20
N ALA A 261 6.18 -5.03 -10.30
CA ALA A 261 6.53 -3.66 -10.65
C ALA A 261 8.04 -3.45 -10.50
N MET A 262 8.61 -2.67 -11.41
CA MET A 262 9.92 -2.04 -11.28
C MET A 262 9.71 -0.55 -11.05
N LEU A 263 10.12 -0.05 -9.90
CA LEU A 263 9.85 1.30 -9.45
C LEU A 263 11.16 2.05 -9.26
N VAL A 264 11.16 3.32 -9.67
CA VAL A 264 12.24 4.28 -9.42
C VAL A 264 11.72 5.28 -8.40
N SER A 265 12.39 5.39 -7.26
CA SER A 265 12.05 6.36 -6.22
C SER A 265 12.59 7.74 -6.61
N THR A 266 11.72 8.75 -6.56
CA THR A 266 12.06 10.14 -6.83
C THR A 266 11.83 10.97 -5.57
N SER A 267 12.89 11.63 -5.11
CA SER A 267 12.84 12.54 -3.95
C SER A 267 12.61 13.96 -4.41
N PHE A 268 11.98 14.76 -3.57
CA PHE A 268 11.67 16.16 -3.82
C PHE A 268 12.31 17.04 -2.75
N THR A 269 12.98 18.08 -3.21
CA THR A 269 13.58 19.14 -2.37
C THR A 269 13.00 20.48 -2.76
N GLU A 270 12.95 21.41 -1.81
CA GLU A 270 12.50 22.78 -2.11
C GLU A 270 13.22 23.36 -3.33
N PRO A 271 12.49 24.06 -4.24
CA PRO A 271 11.09 24.48 -4.13
C PRO A 271 10.05 23.44 -4.63
N PHE A 272 10.45 22.23 -4.98
CA PHE A 272 9.57 21.18 -5.52
C PHE A 272 8.99 20.36 -4.35
N ASN A 273 7.75 20.64 -3.98
CA ASN A 273 7.11 20.09 -2.80
C ASN A 273 5.76 19.42 -3.05
N GLN A 274 5.50 19.00 -4.30
CA GLN A 274 4.22 18.38 -4.69
C GLN A 274 4.42 16.99 -5.30
N PRO A 275 4.91 16.00 -4.53
CA PRO A 275 5.20 14.66 -5.05
C PRO A 275 3.95 13.93 -5.58
N ILE A 276 2.79 14.13 -4.95
CA ILE A 276 1.51 13.50 -5.37
C ILE A 276 1.10 14.03 -6.74
N GLU A 277 1.17 15.35 -6.96
CA GLU A 277 0.84 15.97 -8.25
C GLU A 277 1.79 15.52 -9.36
N TYR A 278 3.07 15.38 -9.05
CA TYR A 278 4.05 14.84 -9.99
C TYR A 278 3.68 13.41 -10.42
N GLY A 279 3.38 12.52 -9.47
CA GLY A 279 2.97 11.15 -9.77
C GLY A 279 1.70 11.10 -10.62
N ARG A 280 0.71 11.92 -10.30
CA ARG A 280 -0.53 12.07 -11.09
C ARG A 280 -0.23 12.53 -12.52
N TYR A 281 0.60 13.54 -12.67
CA TYR A 281 0.97 14.07 -13.99
C TYR A 281 1.64 13.01 -14.86
N ILE A 282 2.59 12.25 -14.33
CA ILE A 282 3.25 11.17 -15.07
C ILE A 282 2.25 10.07 -15.47
N ALA A 283 1.36 9.67 -14.58
CA ALA A 283 0.33 8.69 -14.89
C ALA A 283 -0.62 9.19 -15.99
N GLN A 284 -1.03 10.45 -15.95
CA GLN A 284 -1.86 11.08 -16.99
C GLN A 284 -1.18 11.12 -18.35
N LEU A 285 0.12 11.39 -18.42
CA LEU A 285 0.86 11.33 -19.69
C LEU A 285 0.77 9.92 -20.31
N GLY A 286 0.91 8.86 -19.51
CA GLY A 286 0.71 7.48 -19.95
C GLY A 286 -0.71 7.24 -20.49
N ASN A 287 -1.72 7.71 -19.76
CA ASN A 287 -3.12 7.55 -20.16
C ASN A 287 -3.47 8.34 -21.45
N MET A 288 -2.89 9.50 -21.64
CA MET A 288 -3.09 10.29 -22.86
C MET A 288 -2.65 9.54 -24.13
N LEU A 289 -1.55 8.77 -24.05
CA LEU A 289 -1.04 7.99 -25.17
C LEU A 289 -1.98 6.84 -25.57
N THR A 290 -2.89 6.44 -24.69
CA THR A 290 -3.79 5.29 -24.88
C THR A 290 -5.27 5.68 -24.94
N GLY A 291 -5.57 6.97 -24.94
CA GLY A 291 -6.94 7.45 -24.96
C GLY A 291 -7.69 7.26 -23.64
N GLY A 292 -6.96 7.20 -22.50
CA GLY A 292 -7.53 7.14 -21.15
C GLY A 292 -7.32 5.81 -20.41
N GLY A 293 -6.68 4.83 -21.05
CA GLY A 293 -6.34 3.54 -20.44
C GLY A 293 -4.86 3.40 -20.08
N ILE A 294 -4.43 2.18 -19.83
CA ILE A 294 -3.03 1.83 -19.57
C ILE A 294 -2.26 1.59 -20.88
N MET A 295 -0.96 1.89 -20.87
CA MET A 295 -0.07 1.61 -22.00
C MET A 295 0.56 0.23 -21.83
N VAL A 296 0.47 -0.61 -22.86
CA VAL A 296 1.08 -1.94 -22.91
C VAL A 296 2.12 -1.98 -24.02
N GLN A 297 3.33 -2.42 -23.69
CA GLN A 297 4.39 -2.73 -24.65
C GLN A 297 4.76 -4.22 -24.56
N ARG A 298 5.00 -4.86 -25.72
CA ARG A 298 5.45 -6.25 -25.82
C ARG A 298 6.85 -6.30 -26.42
#